data_e2bf54c97bf5371d82e723a536e84ab3
#
_entry.id   e2bf54c97bf5371d82e723a536e84ab3
#
_cell.length_a   1.000
_cell.length_b   1.000
_cell.length_c   1.000
_cell.angle_alpha   90.00
_cell.angle_beta   90.00
_cell.angle_gamma   90.00
#
_symmetry.space_group_name_H-M   'P 1'
#
loop_
_entity.id
_entity.type
_entity.pdbx_description
1 polymer ?
#
loop_
_entity_poly.entity_id
_entity_poly.type
_entity_poly.pdbx_seq_one_letter_code
_entity_poly.pdbx_strand_id
1 'polypeptide(L)'
;LASHPYPDHLFGDLDQAVKGAQRHLAQNKGLHHAYRVSPWLPEPGKPFRLNAASSLDLPFREVSLRYSLDGAAWQEKPFEGGDYRWDGLTWCWQRDWLIDLPAMEEGTELLYQVFAKLPDGQLCFADNQASEAGGATIFRLRFTGHLMPPVWSERAIVYQVFVDRFNPGAGSQWLQTSDLTKPFGGTLRGVTEKLDYLKDLGFNALWLSPIFASPSHHGYDAIDYFRVEPRFGTEADLRQLLDSAHAKGLRVLLDFAANHCSSQHPRLQAALAGDESALPWFRWKTYPDYESFYDVSSMPCFNLKPGSPARAYLLEAAQHWLRLGADGYRLDYADGPEREFWVDFQRVXXXXSES
;
A
#
# COMPACT_ATOMS: atom_id res chain seq x y z
N LEU A 1 -6.66 19.19 -22.47
CA LEU A 1 -5.56 19.26 -21.50
C LEU A 1 -4.25 19.11 -22.26
N ALA A 2 -3.36 20.11 -22.11
CA ALA A 2 -2.06 20.06 -22.78
C ALA A 2 -1.25 18.88 -22.21
N SER A 3 -0.58 18.15 -23.09
CA SER A 3 0.35 17.11 -22.68
C SER A 3 1.40 17.72 -21.74
N HIS A 4 1.72 17.05 -20.68
CA HIS A 4 2.75 17.52 -19.74
C HIS A 4 4.07 17.61 -20.53
N PRO A 5 4.73 18.78 -20.54
CA PRO A 5 5.88 18.95 -21.42
C PRO A 5 7.13 18.21 -20.96
N TYR A 6 7.10 17.60 -19.78
CA TYR A 6 8.28 16.90 -19.24
C TYR A 6 7.96 15.42 -19.05
N PRO A 7 8.78 14.53 -19.61
CA PRO A 7 8.62 13.11 -19.35
C PRO A 7 8.88 12.82 -17.87
N ASP A 8 8.19 11.82 -17.36
CA ASP A 8 8.44 11.34 -16.00
C ASP A 8 9.76 10.57 -16.01
N HIS A 9 10.79 11.16 -15.44
CA HIS A 9 12.11 10.55 -15.39
C HIS A 9 12.19 9.33 -14.47
N LEU A 10 11.17 9.12 -13.65
CA LEU A 10 11.12 7.95 -12.76
C LEU A 10 10.51 6.74 -13.47
N PHE A 11 9.38 6.93 -14.14
CA PHE A 11 8.59 5.84 -14.72
C PHE A 11 8.52 5.89 -16.26
N GLY A 12 9.08 6.91 -16.88
CA GLY A 12 8.97 7.11 -18.33
C GLY A 12 7.72 7.90 -18.70
N ASP A 13 7.24 7.73 -19.94
CA ASP A 13 6.05 8.43 -20.39
C ASP A 13 4.79 7.76 -19.82
N LEU A 14 4.25 8.35 -18.77
CA LEU A 14 2.95 7.97 -18.26
C LEU A 14 1.88 8.75 -19.04
N ASP A 15 1.14 8.10 -19.92
CA ASP A 15 0.02 8.71 -20.66
C ASP A 15 -1.16 8.88 -19.67
N GLN A 16 -1.02 9.79 -18.73
CA GLN A 16 -1.75 9.68 -17.47
C GLN A 16 -2.71 10.81 -17.13
N ALA A 17 -2.50 12.00 -17.66
CA ALA A 17 -3.28 13.13 -17.18
C ALA A 17 -4.80 12.91 -17.36
N VAL A 18 -5.20 12.42 -18.53
CA VAL A 18 -6.62 12.18 -18.83
C VAL A 18 -7.13 10.91 -18.13
N LYS A 19 -6.37 9.81 -18.23
CA LYS A 19 -6.76 8.53 -17.60
C LYS A 19 -6.80 8.65 -16.08
N GLY A 20 -5.83 9.35 -15.50
CA GLY A 20 -5.79 9.60 -14.06
C GLY A 20 -7.01 10.42 -13.60
N ALA A 21 -7.32 11.50 -14.33
CA ALA A 21 -8.48 12.31 -14.01
C ALA A 21 -9.78 11.53 -14.15
N GLN A 22 -9.92 10.71 -15.20
CA GLN A 22 -11.11 9.88 -15.40
C GLN A 22 -11.26 8.84 -14.27
N ARG A 23 -10.15 8.20 -13.88
CA ARG A 23 -10.16 7.22 -12.77
C ARG A 23 -10.55 7.91 -11.46
N HIS A 24 -9.96 9.07 -11.18
CA HIS A 24 -10.27 9.83 -9.97
C HIS A 24 -11.74 10.24 -9.93
N LEU A 25 -12.28 10.72 -11.04
CA LEU A 25 -13.71 11.08 -11.12
C LEU A 25 -14.59 9.85 -10.89
N ALA A 26 -14.23 8.71 -11.48
CA ALA A 26 -15.02 7.48 -11.31
C ALA A 26 -14.99 6.99 -9.85
N GLN A 27 -13.82 7.09 -9.20
CA GLN A 27 -13.66 6.68 -7.80
C GLN A 27 -14.46 7.56 -6.84
N ASN A 28 -14.77 8.79 -7.21
CA ASN A 28 -15.45 9.74 -6.32
C ASN A 28 -16.95 9.84 -6.56
N LYS A 29 -17.49 9.06 -7.49
CA LYS A 29 -18.94 9.01 -7.74
C LYS A 29 -19.62 7.98 -6.85
N GLY A 30 -20.88 8.25 -6.51
CA GLY A 30 -21.73 7.27 -5.82
C GLY A 30 -21.55 7.21 -4.32
N LEU A 31 -21.45 6.01 -3.81
CA LEU A 31 -21.34 5.73 -2.37
C LEU A 31 -19.94 5.22 -2.05
N HIS A 32 -19.33 5.84 -1.05
CA HIS A 32 -17.95 5.53 -0.65
C HIS A 32 -17.86 5.35 0.85
N HIS A 33 -17.09 4.35 1.26
CA HIS A 33 -16.76 4.12 2.66
C HIS A 33 -15.23 4.16 2.87
N ALA A 34 -14.46 3.52 1.97
CA ALA A 34 -12.99 3.54 1.94
C ALA A 34 -12.39 3.33 3.34
N TYR A 35 -12.98 2.40 4.11
CA TYR A 35 -12.55 2.11 5.49
C TYR A 35 -12.51 3.34 6.41
N ARG A 36 -13.44 4.27 6.25
CA ARG A 36 -13.52 5.44 7.13
C ARG A 36 -14.06 5.01 8.49
N VAL A 37 -13.15 4.68 9.37
CA VAL A 37 -13.41 4.18 10.73
C VAL A 37 -12.85 5.19 11.73
N SER A 38 -13.59 5.45 12.83
CA SER A 38 -13.15 6.40 13.85
C SER A 38 -13.36 5.78 15.24
N PRO A 39 -12.30 5.66 16.07
CA PRO A 39 -10.91 6.00 15.73
C PRO A 39 -10.36 5.13 14.58
N TRP A 40 -9.34 5.59 13.92
CA TRP A 40 -8.71 4.93 12.77
C TRP A 40 -8.36 3.45 13.07
N LEU A 41 -7.89 3.19 14.28
CA LEU A 41 -7.67 1.83 14.78
C LEU A 41 -8.63 1.61 15.95
N PRO A 42 -9.77 0.95 15.74
CA PRO A 42 -10.71 0.69 16.85
C PRO A 42 -10.09 -0.29 17.85
N GLU A 43 -10.16 0.07 19.12
CA GLU A 43 -9.62 -0.74 20.20
C GLU A 43 -10.68 -1.71 20.75
N PRO A 44 -10.27 -2.92 21.15
CA PRO A 44 -11.18 -3.81 21.87
C PRO A 44 -11.74 -3.12 23.12
N GLY A 45 -12.99 -3.35 23.42
CA GLY A 45 -13.65 -2.79 24.61
C GLY A 45 -14.10 -1.34 24.47
N LYS A 46 -13.86 -0.70 23.31
CA LYS A 46 -14.29 0.69 23.10
C LYS A 46 -15.26 0.80 21.92
N PRO A 47 -16.27 1.69 22.00
CA PRO A 47 -17.16 1.92 20.86
C PRO A 47 -16.41 2.63 19.75
N PHE A 48 -16.91 2.48 18.52
CA PHE A 48 -16.29 3.06 17.33
C PHE A 48 -17.38 3.49 16.34
N ARG A 49 -16.96 4.24 15.33
CA ARG A 49 -17.88 4.78 14.32
C ARG A 49 -17.43 4.40 12.93
N LEU A 50 -18.37 4.00 12.08
CA LEU A 50 -18.13 3.89 10.64
C LEU A 50 -18.71 5.11 9.96
N ASN A 51 -17.99 5.62 8.98
CA ASN A 51 -18.37 6.79 8.20
C ASN A 51 -18.46 6.40 6.72
N ALA A 52 -19.47 6.91 6.04
CA ALA A 52 -19.58 6.78 4.59
C ALA A 52 -19.90 8.15 4.00
N ALA A 53 -19.68 8.31 2.72
CA ALA A 53 -20.00 9.54 2.01
C ALA A 53 -20.69 9.19 0.70
N SER A 54 -21.65 9.99 0.30
CA SER A 54 -22.30 9.86 -1.00
C SER A 54 -22.22 11.17 -1.76
N SER A 55 -21.95 11.08 -3.06
CA SER A 55 -21.96 12.23 -3.95
C SER A 55 -23.39 12.52 -4.42
N LEU A 56 -23.59 13.71 -5.00
CA LEU A 56 -24.93 14.13 -5.45
C LEU A 56 -25.39 13.47 -6.76
N ASP A 57 -24.50 12.79 -7.46
CA ASP A 57 -24.86 12.10 -8.69
C ASP A 57 -25.82 10.92 -8.45
N LEU A 58 -25.84 10.37 -7.23
CA LEU A 58 -26.79 9.35 -6.82
C LEU A 58 -27.57 9.83 -5.58
N PRO A 59 -28.85 10.10 -5.71
CA PRO A 59 -29.65 10.71 -4.61
C PRO A 59 -30.12 9.64 -3.61
N PHE A 60 -29.21 9.14 -2.80
CA PHE A 60 -29.54 8.16 -1.77
C PHE A 60 -30.38 8.80 -0.66
N ARG A 61 -31.47 8.12 -0.30
CA ARG A 61 -32.30 8.52 0.85
C ARG A 61 -31.86 7.81 2.12
N GLU A 62 -31.31 6.63 1.97
CA GLU A 62 -30.94 5.77 3.10
C GLU A 62 -29.66 5.02 2.75
N VAL A 63 -28.75 4.93 3.72
CA VAL A 63 -27.54 4.12 3.63
C VAL A 63 -27.58 3.13 4.79
N SER A 64 -27.22 1.89 4.56
CA SER A 64 -27.27 0.82 5.55
C SER A 64 -25.93 0.08 5.64
N LEU A 65 -25.67 -0.39 6.84
CA LEU A 65 -24.61 -1.36 7.15
C LEU A 65 -25.22 -2.75 7.12
N ARG A 66 -24.59 -3.66 6.39
CA ARG A 66 -24.86 -5.10 6.46
C ARG A 66 -23.62 -5.75 7.06
N TYR A 67 -23.74 -6.52 8.14
CA TYR A 67 -22.56 -6.99 8.87
C TYR A 67 -22.76 -8.37 9.48
N SER A 68 -21.65 -9.03 9.74
CA SER A 68 -21.56 -10.33 10.41
C SER A 68 -20.42 -10.28 11.42
N LEU A 69 -20.64 -10.80 12.61
CA LEU A 69 -19.63 -10.95 13.65
C LEU A 69 -19.19 -12.41 13.71
N ASP A 70 -17.88 -12.65 13.60
CA ASP A 70 -17.27 -13.99 13.71
C ASP A 70 -17.97 -15.05 12.85
N GLY A 71 -18.43 -14.63 11.66
CA GLY A 71 -19.11 -15.53 10.73
C GLY A 71 -20.57 -15.86 11.06
N ALA A 72 -21.18 -15.15 12.03
CA ALA A 72 -22.59 -15.32 12.36
C ALA A 72 -23.50 -14.82 11.21
N ALA A 73 -24.82 -14.98 11.38
CA ALA A 73 -25.79 -14.53 10.39
C ALA A 73 -25.67 -13.02 10.14
N TRP A 74 -25.79 -12.61 8.89
CA TRP A 74 -25.73 -11.22 8.50
C TRP A 74 -26.91 -10.44 9.08
N GLN A 75 -26.63 -9.26 9.60
CA GLN A 75 -27.59 -8.31 10.16
C GLN A 75 -27.51 -7.00 9.43
N GLU A 76 -28.55 -6.14 9.55
CA GLU A 76 -28.56 -4.84 8.92
C GLU A 76 -28.89 -3.75 9.93
N LYS A 77 -28.29 -2.56 9.75
CA LYS A 77 -28.51 -1.40 10.61
C LYS A 77 -28.36 -0.13 9.76
N PRO A 78 -29.29 0.86 9.89
CA PRO A 78 -29.19 2.08 9.08
C PRO A 78 -28.10 3.01 9.62
N PHE A 79 -27.49 3.76 8.70
CA PHE A 79 -26.65 4.92 9.01
C PHE A 79 -27.54 6.14 9.29
N GLU A 80 -27.05 7.05 10.09
CA GLU A 80 -27.64 8.38 10.27
C GLU A 80 -27.07 9.31 9.19
N GLY A 81 -27.95 9.98 8.46
CA GLY A 81 -27.55 10.94 7.43
C GLY A 81 -27.17 12.28 8.03
N GLY A 82 -25.98 12.73 7.73
CA GLY A 82 -25.49 14.04 8.13
C GLY A 82 -25.77 15.13 7.12
N ASP A 83 -25.07 16.23 7.26
CA ASP A 83 -25.22 17.39 6.39
C ASP A 83 -24.42 17.23 5.09
N TYR A 84 -24.77 18.01 4.09
CA TYR A 84 -23.98 18.14 2.89
C TYR A 84 -22.78 19.04 3.16
N ARG A 85 -21.62 18.65 2.66
CA ARG A 85 -20.41 19.46 2.74
C ARG A 85 -19.70 19.51 1.41
N TRP A 86 -19.00 20.59 1.18
CA TRP A 86 -18.15 20.73 0.00
C TRP A 86 -16.82 20.00 0.27
N ASP A 87 -16.45 19.09 -0.63
CA ASP A 87 -15.17 18.41 -0.56
C ASP A 87 -14.22 19.04 -1.59
N GLY A 88 -13.22 19.76 -1.08
CA GLY A 88 -12.24 20.45 -1.91
C GLY A 88 -11.26 19.53 -2.64
N LEU A 89 -11.13 18.27 -2.19
CA LEU A 89 -10.27 17.31 -2.89
C LEU A 89 -10.97 16.71 -4.10
N THR A 90 -12.26 16.40 -3.96
CA THR A 90 -13.02 15.80 -5.05
C THR A 90 -13.80 16.84 -5.86
N TRP A 91 -13.78 18.12 -5.42
CA TRP A 91 -14.51 19.23 -6.05
C TRP A 91 -15.98 18.91 -6.27
N CYS A 92 -16.61 18.33 -5.25
CA CYS A 92 -18.05 18.05 -5.31
C CYS A 92 -18.71 18.17 -3.93
N TRP A 93 -20.03 18.31 -3.94
CA TRP A 93 -20.81 18.23 -2.71
C TRP A 93 -21.00 16.77 -2.33
N GLN A 94 -20.73 16.44 -1.06
CA GLN A 94 -20.93 15.11 -0.50
C GLN A 94 -21.83 15.17 0.71
N ARG A 95 -22.59 14.10 0.94
CA ARG A 95 -23.34 13.90 2.17
C ARG A 95 -22.65 12.83 3.00
N ASP A 96 -22.41 13.14 4.26
CA ASP A 96 -21.81 12.17 5.18
C ASP A 96 -22.89 11.30 5.83
N TRP A 97 -22.53 10.07 6.11
CA TRP A 97 -23.37 9.06 6.75
C TRP A 97 -22.58 8.45 7.87
N LEU A 98 -23.17 8.34 9.07
CA LEU A 98 -22.48 7.95 10.30
C LEU A 98 -23.24 6.81 10.98
N ILE A 99 -22.53 5.87 11.57
CA ILE A 99 -23.13 4.84 12.39
C ILE A 99 -22.21 4.51 13.57
N ASP A 100 -22.75 4.64 14.78
CA ASP A 100 -22.02 4.26 15.99
C ASP A 100 -22.28 2.78 16.29
N LEU A 101 -21.19 2.07 16.53
CA LEU A 101 -21.20 0.65 16.87
C LEU A 101 -20.66 0.44 18.27
N PRO A 102 -21.21 -0.56 19.00
CA PRO A 102 -20.76 -0.81 20.37
C PRO A 102 -19.33 -1.35 20.39
N ALA A 103 -18.76 -1.40 21.58
CA ALA A 103 -17.47 -2.04 21.82
C ALA A 103 -17.50 -3.50 21.37
N MET A 104 -16.39 -3.95 20.78
CA MET A 104 -16.19 -5.34 20.39
C MET A 104 -15.15 -5.98 21.28
N GLU A 105 -15.31 -7.28 21.54
CA GLU A 105 -14.35 -8.06 22.32
C GLU A 105 -13.04 -8.23 21.56
N GLU A 106 -11.95 -8.41 22.29
CA GLU A 106 -10.67 -8.74 21.67
C GLU A 106 -10.79 -10.06 20.88
N GLY A 107 -10.26 -10.07 19.67
CA GLY A 107 -10.32 -11.21 18.76
C GLY A 107 -11.51 -11.21 17.83
N THR A 108 -12.55 -10.39 18.09
CA THR A 108 -13.74 -10.32 17.22
C THR A 108 -13.35 -9.93 15.80
N GLU A 109 -13.96 -10.60 14.82
CA GLU A 109 -13.85 -10.23 13.41
C GLU A 109 -15.21 -9.70 12.94
N LEU A 110 -15.23 -8.45 12.50
CA LEU A 110 -16.40 -7.81 11.90
C LEU A 110 -16.24 -7.80 10.39
N LEU A 111 -17.08 -8.55 9.69
CA LEU A 111 -17.23 -8.49 8.24
C LEU A 111 -18.41 -7.60 7.92
N TYR A 112 -18.27 -6.68 6.97
CA TYR A 112 -19.39 -5.79 6.68
C TYR A 112 -19.36 -5.23 5.26
N GLN A 113 -20.52 -4.76 4.83
CA GLN A 113 -20.75 -4.07 3.56
C GLN A 113 -21.55 -2.81 3.87
N VAL A 114 -21.29 -1.76 3.11
CA VAL A 114 -22.06 -0.51 3.18
C VAL A 114 -22.84 -0.38 1.88
N PHE A 115 -24.13 -0.15 1.96
CA PHE A 115 -24.95 -0.08 0.77
C PHE A 115 -26.05 0.98 0.90
N ALA A 116 -26.57 1.41 -0.24
CA ALA A 116 -27.68 2.35 -0.34
C ALA A 116 -28.74 1.77 -1.24
N LYS A 117 -30.00 2.20 -1.03
CA LYS A 117 -31.11 1.83 -1.89
C LYS A 117 -31.45 3.01 -2.77
N LEU A 118 -31.44 2.81 -4.08
CA LEU A 118 -31.82 3.83 -5.06
C LEU A 118 -33.35 3.98 -5.10
N PRO A 119 -33.87 5.10 -5.65
CA PRO A 119 -35.32 5.30 -5.72
C PRO A 119 -36.07 4.23 -6.48
N ASP A 120 -35.42 3.54 -7.42
CA ASP A 120 -36.03 2.45 -8.21
C ASP A 120 -35.95 1.09 -7.47
N GLY A 121 -35.37 1.07 -6.28
CA GLY A 121 -35.22 -0.14 -5.48
C GLY A 121 -33.92 -0.89 -5.69
N GLN A 122 -33.11 -0.51 -6.67
CA GLN A 122 -31.81 -1.14 -6.92
C GLN A 122 -30.85 -0.83 -5.77
N LEU A 123 -29.99 -1.78 -5.42
CA LEU A 123 -28.97 -1.58 -4.39
C LEU A 123 -27.69 -1.06 -5.04
N CYS A 124 -26.98 -0.23 -4.30
CA CYS A 124 -25.67 0.29 -4.68
C CYS A 124 -24.72 0.09 -3.49
N PHE A 125 -23.70 -0.72 -3.66
CA PHE A 125 -22.74 -1.02 -2.60
C PHE A 125 -21.54 -0.10 -2.71
N ALA A 126 -20.99 0.29 -1.55
CA ALA A 126 -19.90 1.26 -1.48
C ALA A 126 -18.63 0.75 -2.19
N ASP A 127 -17.94 1.70 -2.76
CA ASP A 127 -16.60 1.62 -3.34
C ASP A 127 -16.48 0.85 -4.67
N ASN A 128 -17.30 -0.16 -4.93
CA ASN A 128 -17.30 -0.80 -6.24
C ASN A 128 -18.65 -0.69 -6.99
N GLN A 129 -19.62 -0.03 -6.38
CA GLN A 129 -20.94 0.24 -6.96
C GLN A 129 -21.68 -1.04 -7.43
N ALA A 130 -21.39 -2.17 -6.81
CA ALA A 130 -22.08 -3.44 -7.13
C ALA A 130 -23.58 -3.30 -6.81
N SER A 131 -24.43 -4.00 -7.58
CA SER A 131 -25.88 -4.04 -7.35
C SER A 131 -26.33 -5.27 -6.54
N GLU A 132 -25.42 -6.20 -6.29
CA GLU A 132 -25.69 -7.41 -5.51
C GLU A 132 -24.60 -7.63 -4.46
N ALA A 133 -25.01 -8.17 -3.31
CA ALA A 133 -24.10 -8.38 -2.19
C ALA A 133 -22.91 -9.30 -2.53
N GLY A 134 -23.13 -10.29 -3.38
CA GLY A 134 -22.08 -11.25 -3.77
C GLY A 134 -20.94 -10.63 -4.56
N GLY A 135 -21.19 -9.52 -5.28
CA GLY A 135 -20.18 -8.80 -6.03
C GLY A 135 -19.63 -7.57 -5.30
N ALA A 136 -20.12 -7.30 -4.08
CA ALA A 136 -19.80 -6.08 -3.34
C ALA A 136 -18.55 -6.26 -2.49
N THR A 137 -17.85 -5.15 -2.27
CA THR A 137 -16.70 -5.12 -1.36
C THR A 137 -17.11 -5.57 0.04
N ILE A 138 -16.45 -6.56 0.58
CA ILE A 138 -16.59 -6.98 1.98
C ILE A 138 -15.42 -6.35 2.75
N PHE A 139 -15.75 -5.43 3.64
CA PHE A 139 -14.78 -4.82 4.53
C PHE A 139 -14.58 -5.70 5.75
N ARG A 140 -13.38 -5.70 6.30
CA ARG A 140 -13.03 -6.51 7.45
C ARG A 140 -12.32 -5.68 8.51
N LEU A 141 -12.82 -5.72 9.75
CA LEU A 141 -12.12 -5.18 10.92
C LEU A 141 -11.90 -6.30 11.91
N ARG A 142 -10.70 -6.36 12.46
CA ARG A 142 -10.37 -7.31 13.51
C ARG A 142 -9.91 -6.52 14.73
N PHE A 143 -10.53 -6.82 15.87
CA PHE A 143 -10.29 -6.08 17.10
C PHE A 143 -9.18 -6.79 17.89
N THR A 144 -7.97 -6.25 17.81
CA THR A 144 -6.80 -6.79 18.52
C THR A 144 -6.07 -5.66 19.23
N GLY A 145 -5.64 -5.92 20.45
CA GLY A 145 -4.89 -4.93 21.23
C GLY A 145 -3.45 -4.73 20.76
N HIS A 146 -2.98 -5.58 19.87
CA HIS A 146 -1.57 -5.59 19.43
C HIS A 146 -1.29 -4.74 18.18
N LEU A 147 -2.30 -4.03 17.65
CA LEU A 147 -2.13 -3.23 16.42
C LEU A 147 -1.76 -1.77 16.68
N MET A 148 -1.38 -1.45 17.91
CA MET A 148 -0.95 -0.07 18.22
C MET A 148 0.38 0.23 17.55
N PRO A 149 0.51 1.40 16.90
CA PRO A 149 1.80 1.77 16.31
C PRO A 149 2.86 1.88 17.41
N PRO A 150 4.13 1.58 17.09
CA PRO A 150 5.18 1.68 18.10
C PRO A 150 5.34 3.15 18.54
N VAL A 151 5.64 3.34 19.82
CA VAL A 151 5.70 4.68 20.45
C VAL A 151 6.64 5.63 19.68
N TRP A 152 7.73 5.12 19.12
CA TRP A 152 8.68 5.96 18.41
C TRP A 152 8.05 6.61 17.17
N SER A 153 7.04 5.97 16.57
CA SER A 153 6.43 6.48 15.33
C SER A 153 5.64 7.77 15.55
N GLU A 154 5.15 8.01 16.78
CA GLU A 154 4.41 9.24 17.11
C GLU A 154 5.25 10.50 16.96
N ARG A 155 6.56 10.35 17.09
CA ARG A 155 7.51 11.47 17.02
C ARG A 155 8.51 11.32 15.91
N ALA A 156 8.19 10.49 14.91
CA ALA A 156 9.11 10.23 13.80
C ALA A 156 9.24 11.47 12.91
N ILE A 157 10.47 11.90 12.69
CA ILE A 157 10.83 12.90 11.68
C ILE A 157 11.65 12.14 10.64
N VAL A 158 11.01 11.84 9.50
CA VAL A 158 11.53 10.89 8.53
C VAL A 158 12.29 11.60 7.42
N TYR A 159 13.51 11.13 7.11
CA TYR A 159 14.26 11.55 5.93
C TYR A 159 14.19 10.44 4.87
N GLN A 160 13.73 10.78 3.68
CA GLN A 160 13.77 9.85 2.55
C GLN A 160 15.16 9.84 1.93
N VAL A 161 15.80 8.68 1.94
CA VAL A 161 17.10 8.48 1.29
C VAL A 161 16.87 7.79 -0.05
N PHE A 162 17.09 8.50 -1.16
CA PHE A 162 17.13 7.85 -2.49
C PHE A 162 18.53 7.27 -2.62
N VAL A 163 18.68 5.97 -2.32
CA VAL A 163 20.00 5.33 -2.12
C VAL A 163 20.95 5.59 -3.28
N ASP A 164 20.49 5.39 -4.53
CA ASP A 164 21.30 5.59 -5.74
C ASP A 164 21.90 7.01 -5.84
N ARG A 165 21.22 8.01 -5.26
CA ARG A 165 21.54 9.43 -5.44
C ARG A 165 22.10 10.08 -4.18
N PHE A 166 22.34 9.32 -3.11
CA PHE A 166 22.65 9.91 -1.81
C PHE A 166 24.16 10.04 -1.54
N ASN A 167 24.89 8.92 -1.59
CA ASN A 167 26.33 8.91 -1.34
C ASN A 167 26.96 7.60 -1.83
N PRO A 168 28.02 7.63 -2.64
CA PRO A 168 28.66 6.39 -3.10
C PRO A 168 29.48 5.68 -2.02
N GLY A 169 29.89 6.41 -0.97
CA GLY A 169 30.72 5.85 0.11
C GLY A 169 32.23 5.98 -0.15
N ALA A 170 33.01 5.88 0.91
CA ALA A 170 34.46 6.04 0.86
C ALA A 170 35.09 5.00 -0.06
N GLY A 171 35.99 5.43 -0.93
CA GLY A 171 36.65 4.57 -1.90
C GLY A 171 35.87 4.38 -3.20
N SER A 172 34.62 4.86 -3.27
CA SER A 172 33.79 4.80 -4.46
C SER A 172 33.64 6.21 -5.05
N GLN A 173 33.18 6.28 -6.30
CA GLN A 173 32.96 7.55 -6.99
C GLN A 173 31.58 7.53 -7.66
N TRP A 174 31.00 8.72 -7.84
CA TRP A 174 29.80 8.86 -8.61
C TRP A 174 30.01 8.37 -10.04
N LEU A 175 29.06 7.64 -10.57
CA LEU A 175 29.06 7.25 -11.97
C LEU A 175 28.85 8.51 -12.83
N GLN A 176 29.68 8.67 -13.86
CA GLN A 176 29.63 9.84 -14.71
C GLN A 176 28.53 9.69 -15.76
N THR A 177 27.36 10.23 -15.48
CA THR A 177 26.23 10.22 -16.42
C THR A 177 25.41 11.51 -16.25
N SER A 178 24.90 12.02 -17.36
CA SER A 178 23.91 13.09 -17.37
C SER A 178 22.50 12.56 -17.61
N ASP A 179 22.37 11.25 -17.83
CA ASP A 179 21.09 10.59 -18.07
C ASP A 179 20.43 10.24 -16.74
N LEU A 180 19.35 10.93 -16.40
CA LEU A 180 18.66 10.75 -15.13
C LEU A 180 17.99 9.40 -14.98
N THR A 181 17.88 8.61 -16.05
CA THR A 181 17.35 7.26 -15.98
C THR A 181 18.40 6.20 -15.67
N LYS A 182 19.67 6.61 -15.55
CA LYS A 182 20.79 5.70 -15.27
C LYS A 182 21.19 5.75 -13.77
N PRO A 183 21.82 4.69 -13.27
CA PRO A 183 22.34 4.73 -11.90
C PRO A 183 23.42 5.81 -11.73
N PHE A 184 23.48 6.38 -10.53
CA PHE A 184 24.50 7.36 -10.16
C PHE A 184 25.53 6.78 -9.19
N GLY A 185 25.25 5.65 -8.56
CA GLY A 185 26.27 4.91 -7.80
C GLY A 185 26.26 5.14 -6.30
N GLY A 186 25.17 5.65 -5.74
CA GLY A 186 25.00 5.68 -4.28
C GLY A 186 24.86 4.25 -3.74
N THR A 187 25.27 4.03 -2.47
CA THR A 187 25.31 2.70 -1.87
C THR A 187 24.80 2.72 -0.43
N LEU A 188 24.46 1.53 0.12
CA LEU A 188 24.10 1.38 1.54
C LEU A 188 25.25 1.79 2.45
N ARG A 189 26.50 1.44 2.06
CA ARG A 189 27.67 1.89 2.80
C ARG A 189 27.78 3.40 2.81
N GLY A 190 27.46 4.05 1.67
CA GLY A 190 27.43 5.51 1.61
C GLY A 190 26.39 6.10 2.55
N VAL A 191 25.23 5.46 2.66
CA VAL A 191 24.19 5.91 3.63
C VAL A 191 24.74 5.76 5.07
N THR A 192 25.36 4.61 5.38
CA THR A 192 25.94 4.36 6.71
C THR A 192 26.91 5.48 7.11
N GLU A 193 27.76 5.92 6.19
CA GLU A 193 28.75 6.97 6.44
C GLU A 193 28.12 8.34 6.69
N LYS A 194 26.86 8.55 6.32
CA LYS A 194 26.16 9.82 6.47
C LYS A 194 25.12 9.83 7.62
N LEU A 195 25.08 8.79 8.45
CA LEU A 195 24.11 8.71 9.54
C LEU A 195 24.25 9.89 10.54
N ASP A 196 25.49 10.30 10.87
CA ASP A 196 25.70 11.43 11.77
C ASP A 196 25.15 12.73 11.15
N TYR A 197 25.41 12.96 9.86
CA TYR A 197 24.86 14.11 9.15
C TYR A 197 23.34 14.15 9.24
N LEU A 198 22.67 13.01 9.02
CA LEU A 198 21.21 12.95 9.09
C LEU A 198 20.70 13.19 10.51
N LYS A 199 21.38 12.62 11.50
CA LYS A 199 21.03 12.83 12.91
C LYS A 199 21.21 14.29 13.32
N ASP A 200 22.30 14.91 12.91
CA ASP A 200 22.59 16.31 13.23
C ASP A 200 21.58 17.26 12.61
N LEU A 201 20.94 16.88 11.49
CA LEU A 201 19.85 17.64 10.89
C LEU A 201 18.53 17.49 11.67
N GLY A 202 18.47 16.58 12.65
CA GLY A 202 17.29 16.41 13.50
C GLY A 202 16.36 15.27 13.10
N PHE A 203 16.75 14.45 12.13
CA PHE A 203 15.95 13.28 11.74
C PHE A 203 16.15 12.16 12.74
N ASN A 204 15.09 11.38 13.00
CA ASN A 204 15.15 10.22 13.89
C ASN A 204 14.65 8.94 13.21
N ALA A 205 14.26 9.04 11.94
CA ALA A 205 13.88 7.88 11.13
C ALA A 205 14.32 8.11 9.68
N LEU A 206 14.72 7.02 9.02
CA LEU A 206 15.11 7.04 7.60
C LEU A 206 14.12 6.16 6.84
N TRP A 207 13.74 6.60 5.64
CA TRP A 207 13.04 5.80 4.67
C TRP A 207 13.97 5.60 3.49
N LEU A 208 14.44 4.37 3.28
CA LEU A 208 15.28 4.03 2.12
C LEU A 208 14.36 3.78 0.91
N SER A 209 14.65 4.42 -0.24
CA SER A 209 14.02 4.05 -1.51
C SER A 209 14.22 2.55 -1.75
N PRO A 210 13.43 1.90 -2.64
CA PRO A 210 13.49 0.44 -2.74
C PRO A 210 14.92 -0.07 -2.92
N ILE A 211 15.29 -1.05 -2.09
CA ILE A 211 16.64 -1.62 -2.06
C ILE A 211 16.70 -3.04 -2.63
N PHE A 212 15.57 -3.57 -3.11
CA PHE A 212 15.51 -4.94 -3.61
C PHE A 212 16.06 -5.01 -5.03
N ALA A 213 16.57 -6.19 -5.41
CA ALA A 213 17.17 -6.39 -6.74
C ALA A 213 16.20 -5.94 -7.84
N SER A 214 16.66 -5.06 -8.72
CA SER A 214 15.81 -4.39 -9.71
C SER A 214 16.64 -4.00 -10.93
N PRO A 215 16.06 -4.00 -12.14
CA PRO A 215 16.77 -3.54 -13.32
C PRO A 215 16.87 -2.02 -13.40
N SER A 216 16.01 -1.29 -12.70
CA SER A 216 15.98 0.17 -12.76
C SER A 216 16.83 0.82 -11.68
N HIS A 217 17.08 2.12 -11.82
CA HIS A 217 17.77 2.91 -10.82
C HIS A 217 16.86 3.28 -9.63
N HIS A 218 15.54 3.24 -9.82
CA HIS A 218 14.58 3.64 -8.79
C HIS A 218 14.13 2.47 -7.91
N GLY A 219 14.25 1.23 -8.40
CA GLY A 219 13.97 0.04 -7.60
C GLY A 219 12.51 -0.37 -7.43
N TYR A 220 11.55 0.40 -7.96
CA TYR A 220 10.12 0.07 -7.79
C TYR A 220 9.67 -1.12 -8.64
N ASP A 221 10.50 -1.61 -9.55
CA ASP A 221 10.25 -2.77 -10.39
C ASP A 221 11.16 -3.93 -9.97
N ALA A 222 10.95 -4.43 -8.74
CA ALA A 222 11.80 -5.48 -8.18
C ALA A 222 11.70 -6.80 -8.96
N ILE A 223 12.83 -7.52 -9.07
CA ILE A 223 12.89 -8.87 -9.62
C ILE A 223 13.06 -9.93 -8.53
N ASP A 224 13.46 -9.52 -7.33
CA ASP A 224 13.66 -10.45 -6.21
C ASP A 224 13.55 -9.67 -4.89
N TYR A 225 12.53 -9.98 -4.10
CA TYR A 225 12.25 -9.28 -2.84
C TYR A 225 13.08 -9.82 -1.67
N PHE A 226 13.91 -10.87 -1.89
CA PHE A 226 14.78 -11.44 -0.86
C PHE A 226 16.24 -11.07 -1.06
N ARG A 227 16.55 -10.22 -2.04
CA ARG A 227 17.92 -9.89 -2.35
C ARG A 227 18.12 -8.39 -2.44
N VAL A 228 19.17 -7.90 -1.76
CA VAL A 228 19.58 -6.50 -1.90
C VAL A 228 20.06 -6.25 -3.34
N GLU A 229 19.73 -5.10 -3.89
CA GLU A 229 20.21 -4.66 -5.20
C GLU A 229 21.75 -4.64 -5.20
N PRO A 230 22.42 -5.43 -6.06
CA PRO A 230 23.90 -5.52 -6.01
C PRO A 230 24.63 -4.19 -6.19
N ARG A 231 24.03 -3.24 -6.91
CA ARG A 231 24.63 -1.89 -7.06
C ARG A 231 24.68 -1.14 -5.74
N PHE A 232 23.78 -1.45 -4.81
CA PHE A 232 23.74 -0.78 -3.50
C PHE A 232 24.61 -1.47 -2.46
N GLY A 233 24.98 -2.73 -2.68
CA GLY A 233 25.77 -3.54 -1.75
C GLY A 233 25.18 -4.90 -1.49
N THR A 234 25.42 -5.42 -0.30
CA THR A 234 25.04 -6.78 0.11
C THR A 234 24.09 -6.72 1.30
N GLU A 235 23.52 -7.86 1.68
CA GLU A 235 22.75 -7.98 2.92
C GLU A 235 23.60 -7.62 4.15
N ALA A 236 24.92 -7.93 4.13
CA ALA A 236 25.81 -7.54 5.22
C ALA A 236 25.96 -6.03 5.32
N ASP A 237 25.98 -5.31 4.18
CA ASP A 237 26.02 -3.84 4.18
C ASP A 237 24.71 -3.26 4.73
N LEU A 238 23.57 -3.88 4.41
CA LEU A 238 22.28 -3.45 4.98
C LEU A 238 22.27 -3.70 6.49
N ARG A 239 22.70 -4.87 6.95
CA ARG A 239 22.75 -5.18 8.39
C ARG A 239 23.64 -4.16 9.11
N GLN A 240 24.80 -3.85 8.54
CA GLN A 240 25.69 -2.84 9.12
C GLN A 240 25.02 -1.47 9.19
N LEU A 241 24.27 -1.08 8.16
CA LEU A 241 23.52 0.17 8.16
C LEU A 241 22.49 0.19 9.30
N LEU A 242 21.69 -0.89 9.42
CA LEU A 242 20.66 -1.01 10.47
C LEU A 242 21.29 -0.93 11.87
N ASP A 243 22.34 -1.72 12.13
CA ASP A 243 23.02 -1.71 13.43
C ASP A 243 23.58 -0.32 13.75
N SER A 244 24.21 0.32 12.76
CA SER A 244 24.80 1.67 12.94
C SER A 244 23.73 2.72 13.19
N ALA A 245 22.58 2.63 12.49
CA ALA A 245 21.46 3.53 12.67
C ALA A 245 20.88 3.39 14.07
N HIS A 246 20.63 2.14 14.50
CA HIS A 246 20.09 1.85 15.83
C HIS A 246 21.02 2.36 16.93
N ALA A 247 22.32 2.17 16.78
CA ALA A 247 23.32 2.67 17.76
C ALA A 247 23.23 4.20 17.91
N LYS A 248 22.71 4.89 16.89
CA LYS A 248 22.55 6.36 16.90
C LYS A 248 21.13 6.78 17.25
N GLY A 249 20.22 5.84 17.53
CA GLY A 249 18.82 6.10 17.84
C GLY A 249 17.97 6.44 16.61
N LEU A 250 18.43 6.08 15.41
CA LEU A 250 17.69 6.25 14.17
C LEU A 250 16.93 4.97 13.83
N ARG A 251 15.70 5.11 13.35
CA ARG A 251 14.89 3.99 12.84
C ARG A 251 15.02 3.92 11.31
N VAL A 252 14.91 2.71 10.75
CA VAL A 252 15.06 2.53 9.30
C VAL A 252 13.86 1.81 8.73
N LEU A 253 13.16 2.48 7.82
CA LEU A 253 12.02 1.95 7.08
C LEU A 253 12.48 1.59 5.67
N LEU A 254 12.05 0.43 5.20
CA LEU A 254 12.30 0.01 3.81
C LEU A 254 11.09 0.32 2.94
N ASP A 255 11.32 0.70 1.70
CA ASP A 255 10.22 0.90 0.74
C ASP A 255 9.76 -0.46 0.23
N PHE A 256 8.44 -0.69 0.21
CA PHE A 256 7.87 -1.99 -0.15
C PHE A 256 6.76 -1.81 -1.19
N ALA A 257 7.08 -2.12 -2.45
CA ALA A 257 6.15 -2.02 -3.57
C ALA A 257 5.49 -3.40 -3.78
N ALA A 258 4.36 -3.65 -3.08
CA ALA A 258 3.70 -4.95 -3.13
C ALA A 258 2.77 -5.12 -4.34
N ASN A 259 2.32 -4.02 -4.96
CA ASN A 259 1.32 -4.09 -6.03
C ASN A 259 1.85 -4.73 -7.30
N HIS A 260 3.11 -4.48 -7.64
CA HIS A 260 3.69 -4.83 -8.94
C HIS A 260 5.17 -5.16 -8.78
N CYS A 261 5.74 -5.73 -9.82
CA CYS A 261 7.17 -6.06 -9.88
C CYS A 261 7.70 -5.72 -11.28
N SER A 262 8.91 -6.16 -11.59
CA SER A 262 9.49 -6.02 -12.93
C SER A 262 8.90 -7.04 -13.89
N SER A 263 8.76 -6.66 -15.17
CA SER A 263 8.51 -7.63 -16.22
C SER A 263 9.63 -8.68 -16.34
N GLN A 264 10.80 -8.40 -15.77
CA GLN A 264 11.90 -9.38 -15.71
C GLN A 264 11.82 -10.33 -14.51
N HIS A 265 10.76 -10.22 -13.70
CA HIS A 265 10.59 -11.12 -12.52
C HIS A 265 10.55 -12.57 -12.98
N PRO A 266 11.35 -13.48 -12.34
CA PRO A 266 11.47 -14.86 -12.82
C PRO A 266 10.13 -15.60 -12.95
N ARG A 267 9.19 -15.37 -12.05
CA ARG A 267 7.87 -16.02 -12.11
C ARG A 267 7.05 -15.53 -13.32
N LEU A 268 7.17 -14.24 -13.69
CA LEU A 268 6.47 -13.78 -14.89
C LEU A 268 7.10 -14.41 -16.14
N GLN A 269 8.44 -14.42 -16.20
CA GLN A 269 9.13 -15.02 -17.35
C GLN A 269 8.76 -16.51 -17.47
N ALA A 270 8.67 -17.22 -16.35
CA ALA A 270 8.26 -18.63 -16.36
C ALA A 270 6.80 -18.77 -16.86
N ALA A 271 5.88 -17.93 -16.37
CA ALA A 271 4.49 -17.96 -16.83
C ALA A 271 4.40 -17.73 -18.35
N LEU A 272 5.11 -16.71 -18.85
CA LEU A 272 5.11 -16.38 -20.29
C LEU A 272 5.77 -17.48 -21.14
N ALA A 273 6.66 -18.28 -20.52
CA ALA A 273 7.27 -19.43 -21.17
C ALA A 273 6.40 -20.71 -21.08
N GLY A 274 5.21 -20.63 -20.48
CA GLY A 274 4.26 -21.73 -20.42
C GLY A 274 4.25 -22.52 -19.10
N ASP A 275 4.89 -22.03 -18.05
CA ASP A 275 4.83 -22.66 -16.74
C ASP A 275 3.48 -22.31 -16.07
N GLU A 276 2.55 -23.24 -16.12
CA GLU A 276 1.21 -23.04 -15.54
C GLU A 276 1.25 -22.78 -14.03
N SER A 277 2.28 -23.28 -13.33
CA SER A 277 2.40 -23.06 -11.88
C SER A 277 2.69 -21.60 -11.53
N ALA A 278 3.19 -20.83 -12.48
CA ALA A 278 3.50 -19.42 -12.29
C ALA A 278 2.31 -18.50 -12.66
N LEU A 279 1.29 -19.01 -13.35
CA LEU A 279 0.13 -18.18 -13.74
C LEU A 279 -0.57 -17.53 -12.53
N PRO A 280 -0.80 -18.23 -11.40
CA PRO A 280 -1.50 -17.62 -10.27
C PRO A 280 -0.78 -16.44 -9.59
N TRP A 281 0.47 -16.19 -9.97
CA TRP A 281 1.26 -15.08 -9.39
C TRP A 281 0.77 -13.70 -9.85
N PHE A 282 0.15 -13.62 -11.04
CA PHE A 282 -0.11 -12.34 -11.70
C PHE A 282 -1.59 -12.15 -12.02
N ARG A 283 -1.97 -10.89 -12.23
CA ARG A 283 -3.31 -10.53 -12.70
C ARG A 283 -3.29 -10.50 -14.22
N TRP A 284 -4.12 -11.33 -14.84
CA TRP A 284 -4.21 -11.44 -16.30
C TRP A 284 -5.47 -10.75 -16.80
N LYS A 285 -5.35 -9.94 -17.86
CA LYS A 285 -6.51 -9.45 -18.63
C LYS A 285 -7.03 -10.61 -19.48
N THR A 286 -6.20 -11.13 -20.33
CA THR A 286 -6.38 -12.38 -21.11
C THR A 286 -4.96 -12.87 -21.42
N TYR A 287 -4.60 -14.04 -20.91
CA TYR A 287 -3.25 -14.57 -21.11
C TYR A 287 -2.87 -14.56 -22.62
N PRO A 288 -1.68 -14.08 -23.00
CA PRO A 288 -0.57 -13.65 -22.11
C PRO A 288 -0.55 -12.17 -21.75
N ASP A 289 -1.66 -11.45 -21.91
CA ASP A 289 -1.75 -10.02 -21.61
C ASP A 289 -2.10 -9.82 -20.12
N TYR A 290 -1.16 -9.21 -19.36
CA TYR A 290 -1.29 -9.02 -17.92
C TYR A 290 -1.70 -7.57 -17.57
N GLU A 291 -2.26 -7.41 -16.39
CA GLU A 291 -2.49 -6.08 -15.82
C GLU A 291 -1.15 -5.50 -15.38
N SER A 292 -0.98 -4.20 -15.56
CA SER A 292 0.26 -3.51 -15.17
C SER A 292 -0.06 -2.19 -14.45
N PHE A 293 0.89 -1.77 -13.64
CA PHE A 293 0.81 -0.53 -12.87
C PHE A 293 0.68 0.66 -13.81
N TYR A 294 -0.47 1.36 -13.75
CA TYR A 294 -0.78 2.51 -14.63
C TYR A 294 -0.53 2.23 -16.13
N ASP A 295 -0.75 0.99 -16.56
CA ASP A 295 -0.50 0.55 -17.94
C ASP A 295 0.98 0.59 -18.37
N VAL A 296 1.89 0.70 -17.40
CA VAL A 296 3.34 0.58 -17.64
C VAL A 296 3.67 -0.91 -17.84
N SER A 297 3.89 -1.34 -19.08
CA SER A 297 4.06 -2.76 -19.41
C SER A 297 5.25 -3.43 -18.72
N SER A 298 6.26 -2.64 -18.29
CA SER A 298 7.40 -3.20 -17.56
C SER A 298 7.09 -3.48 -16.09
N MET A 299 5.86 -3.13 -15.59
CA MET A 299 5.47 -3.26 -14.18
C MET A 299 4.21 -4.11 -14.02
N PRO A 300 4.28 -5.44 -14.26
CA PRO A 300 3.12 -6.35 -14.11
C PRO A 300 2.62 -6.39 -12.67
N CYS A 301 1.29 -6.45 -12.52
CA CYS A 301 0.64 -6.49 -11.20
C CYS A 301 0.57 -7.90 -10.65
N PHE A 302 0.97 -8.06 -9.39
CA PHE A 302 0.82 -9.32 -8.67
C PHE A 302 -0.65 -9.62 -8.39
N ASN A 303 -0.98 -10.89 -8.34
CA ASN A 303 -2.25 -11.37 -7.82
C ASN A 303 -2.09 -11.56 -6.30
N LEU A 304 -2.75 -10.69 -5.52
CA LEU A 304 -2.62 -10.70 -4.06
C LEU A 304 -3.86 -11.27 -3.35
N LYS A 305 -4.74 -11.94 -4.09
CA LYS A 305 -5.91 -12.59 -3.50
C LYS A 305 -5.50 -13.66 -2.48
N PRO A 306 -6.35 -13.93 -1.49
CA PRO A 306 -6.06 -15.02 -0.53
C PRO A 306 -5.72 -16.33 -1.24
N GLY A 307 -4.64 -16.97 -0.79
CA GLY A 307 -4.18 -18.24 -1.36
C GLY A 307 -3.25 -18.10 -2.55
N SER A 308 -3.02 -16.89 -3.08
CA SER A 308 -2.09 -16.75 -4.20
C SER A 308 -0.64 -16.91 -3.76
N PRO A 309 0.22 -17.49 -4.59
CA PRO A 309 1.63 -17.66 -4.22
C PRO A 309 2.39 -16.32 -4.13
N ALA A 310 2.01 -15.31 -4.92
CA ALA A 310 2.64 -13.99 -4.81
C ALA A 310 2.36 -13.34 -3.46
N ARG A 311 1.12 -13.50 -2.94
CA ARG A 311 0.78 -13.00 -1.60
C ARG A 311 1.69 -13.63 -0.54
N ALA A 312 1.81 -14.97 -0.56
CA ALA A 312 2.66 -15.67 0.42
C ALA A 312 4.13 -15.22 0.33
N TYR A 313 4.64 -15.12 -0.89
CA TYR A 313 6.02 -14.69 -1.17
C TYR A 313 6.30 -13.29 -0.59
N LEU A 314 5.39 -12.34 -0.83
CA LEU A 314 5.61 -10.96 -0.36
C LEU A 314 5.48 -10.85 1.17
N LEU A 315 4.57 -11.61 1.78
CA LEU A 315 4.45 -11.64 3.25
C LEU A 315 5.71 -12.23 3.88
N GLU A 316 6.26 -13.29 3.30
CA GLU A 316 7.50 -13.89 3.77
C GLU A 316 8.69 -12.94 3.60
N ALA A 317 8.77 -12.25 2.45
CA ALA A 317 9.82 -11.26 2.21
C ALA A 317 9.76 -10.14 3.25
N ALA A 318 8.56 -9.66 3.57
CA ALA A 318 8.42 -8.63 4.59
C ALA A 318 8.91 -9.11 5.96
N GLN A 319 8.60 -10.34 6.34
CA GLN A 319 9.12 -10.89 7.60
C GLN A 319 10.64 -11.03 7.59
N HIS A 320 11.22 -11.41 6.44
CA HIS A 320 12.67 -11.60 6.32
C HIS A 320 13.44 -10.33 6.70
N TRP A 321 13.04 -9.18 6.14
CA TRP A 321 13.77 -7.94 6.39
C TRP A 321 13.54 -7.38 7.81
N LEU A 322 12.36 -7.61 8.40
CA LEU A 322 12.16 -7.26 9.81
C LEU A 322 13.06 -8.09 10.71
N ARG A 323 13.20 -9.41 10.44
CA ARG A 323 14.13 -10.26 11.20
C ARG A 323 15.58 -9.81 11.00
N LEU A 324 15.90 -9.21 9.86
CA LEU A 324 17.24 -8.65 9.61
C LEU A 324 17.50 -7.39 10.44
N GLY A 325 16.44 -6.71 10.91
CA GLY A 325 16.55 -5.54 11.77
C GLY A 325 15.87 -4.27 11.24
N ALA A 326 15.15 -4.33 10.13
CA ALA A 326 14.39 -3.16 9.67
C ALA A 326 13.28 -2.84 10.68
N ASP A 327 13.00 -1.54 10.89
CA ASP A 327 12.01 -1.09 11.87
C ASP A 327 10.58 -1.05 11.30
N GLY A 328 10.43 -1.23 10.00
CA GLY A 328 9.13 -1.20 9.35
C GLY A 328 9.22 -0.86 7.87
N TYR A 329 8.08 -0.46 7.32
CA TYR A 329 7.96 -0.23 5.88
C TYR A 329 7.27 1.07 5.55
N ARG A 330 7.67 1.67 4.45
CA ARG A 330 6.84 2.61 3.70
C ARG A 330 6.21 1.82 2.56
N LEU A 331 4.89 1.83 2.52
CA LEU A 331 4.14 1.02 1.57
C LEU A 331 3.90 1.83 0.29
N ASP A 332 4.54 1.39 -0.80
CA ASP A 332 4.34 2.05 -2.09
C ASP A 332 2.99 1.67 -2.68
N TYR A 333 2.30 2.64 -3.24
CA TYR A 333 1.01 2.47 -3.90
C TYR A 333 0.07 1.60 -3.05
N ALA A 334 -0.11 2.00 -1.79
CA ALA A 334 -0.88 1.21 -0.83
C ALA A 334 -2.35 1.03 -1.25
N ASP A 335 -2.86 1.88 -2.14
CA ASP A 335 -4.21 1.81 -2.68
C ASP A 335 -4.39 0.72 -3.75
N GLY A 336 -3.30 0.16 -4.27
CA GLY A 336 -3.35 -0.86 -5.32
C GLY A 336 -3.69 -2.26 -4.83
N PRO A 337 -2.97 -2.76 -3.81
CA PRO A 337 -3.34 -4.05 -3.20
C PRO A 337 -4.64 -3.94 -2.41
N GLU A 338 -5.42 -5.02 -2.40
CA GLU A 338 -6.63 -5.10 -1.58
C GLU A 338 -6.27 -4.94 -0.10
N ARG A 339 -7.14 -4.25 0.66
CA ARG A 339 -6.86 -4.02 2.09
C ARG A 339 -6.60 -5.30 2.86
N GLU A 340 -7.26 -6.40 2.49
CA GLU A 340 -7.03 -7.70 3.15
C GLU A 340 -5.57 -8.15 3.07
N PHE A 341 -4.87 -7.79 1.99
CA PHE A 341 -3.43 -8.06 1.91
C PHE A 341 -2.69 -7.26 3.01
N TRP A 342 -3.03 -5.98 3.17
CA TRP A 342 -2.35 -5.14 4.18
C TRP A 342 -2.70 -5.56 5.61
N VAL A 343 -3.91 -6.09 5.84
CA VAL A 343 -4.26 -6.65 7.15
C VAL A 343 -3.37 -7.87 7.47
N ASP A 344 -3.20 -8.77 6.50
CA ASP A 344 -2.29 -9.91 6.69
C ASP A 344 -0.83 -9.45 6.79
N PHE A 345 -0.44 -8.46 5.99
CA PHE A 345 0.90 -7.86 6.05
C PHE A 345 1.17 -7.34 7.47
N GLN A 346 0.26 -6.57 8.02
CA GLN A 346 0.39 -6.05 9.39
C GLN A 346 0.48 -7.19 10.41
N ARG A 347 -0.34 -8.19 10.26
CA ARG A 347 -0.34 -9.36 11.14
C ARG A 347 1.00 -10.09 11.14
N VAL A 348 1.56 -10.33 10.00
CA VAL A 348 2.88 -11.00 9.90
C VAL A 348 4.04 -10.11 10.32
N UNK A 349 3.91 -8.91 10.25
CA UNK A 349 4.84 -7.98 10.66
C UNK A 349 4.83 -7.85 12.15
N UNK A 350 3.71 -7.99 12.84
CA UNK A 350 3.60 -7.90 14.22
C UNK A 350 4.05 -9.16 14.91
N UNK A 351 3.94 -10.10 14.31
CA UNK A 351 4.41 -11.34 14.76
C UNK A 351 5.90 -11.46 14.76
N UNK A 352 6.50 -10.76 14.09
CA UNK A 352 7.90 -10.68 14.05
C UNK A 352 8.48 -9.76 15.07
N SER A 353 7.75 -8.76 15.47
CA SER A 353 8.24 -7.83 16.50
C SER A 353 8.17 -8.38 17.95
N GLU A 354 7.48 -9.44 18.17
CA GLU A 354 7.30 -10.05 19.50
C GLU A 354 8.29 -11.21 19.77
N SER A 355 9.08 -11.63 18.82
CA SER A 355 10.05 -12.71 18.94
C SER A 355 11.47 -12.16 19.08
#